data_2b07d8c9223c758f4dc6191fef923d39
#
_entry.id   2b07d8c9223c758f4dc6191fef923d39
#
_cell.length_a   1.000
_cell.length_b   1.000
_cell.length_c   1.000
_cell.angle_alpha   90.00
_cell.angle_beta   90.00
_cell.angle_gamma   90.00
#
_symmetry.space_group_name_H-M   'P 1'
#
loop_
_entity.id
_entity.type
_entity.pdbx_description
1 polymer ?
#
loop_
_entity_poly.entity_id
_entity_poly.type
_entity_poly.pdbx_seq_one_letter_code
_entity_poly.pdbx_strand_id
1 'polypeptide(L)'
;MVDYLWMWSELIVRWVHVIAGIAWIGSSFYFIALDLSLKPGKKLPDEAHGQAWQVHGGGFYNMVKYLVAPAKMPDELTWFKWEAYGTWISGIALMSLVYYGAASLYMIDLEILDITELQAVMISLAGIVISWALYDGLCRSPLGKSDLWLALAGFVFLVLLAYGYSLIFSARGAFMQMGVTIGTMMVANVLMIIIPGQTKVVTALKAGKTPDPRYGARGKQRSLHNN
;
A
#
# COMPACT_ATOMS: atom_id res chain seq x y z
N MET A 1 25.80 -18.44 19.90
CA MET A 1 24.33 -18.45 20.25
C MET A 1 23.61 -17.22 19.74
N VAL A 2 24.13 -16.01 19.96
CA VAL A 2 23.53 -14.74 19.45
C VAL A 2 23.41 -14.75 17.93
N ASP A 3 24.47 -15.09 17.20
CA ASP A 3 24.48 -15.13 15.73
C ASP A 3 23.45 -16.14 15.18
N TYR A 4 23.28 -17.27 15.85
CA TYR A 4 22.30 -18.28 15.47
C TYR A 4 20.86 -17.77 15.63
N LEU A 5 20.56 -17.06 16.73
CA LEU A 5 19.26 -16.44 16.95
C LEU A 5 18.99 -15.33 15.95
N TRP A 6 20.02 -14.55 15.59
CA TRP A 6 19.92 -13.51 14.57
C TRP A 6 19.55 -14.08 13.20
N MET A 7 20.26 -15.11 12.75
CA MET A 7 20.01 -15.78 11.48
C MET A 7 18.57 -16.35 11.39
N TRP A 8 18.11 -16.98 12.48
CA TRP A 8 16.73 -17.48 12.53
C TRP A 8 15.69 -16.36 12.55
N SER A 9 15.97 -15.26 13.22
CA SER A 9 15.10 -14.09 13.23
C SER A 9 14.95 -13.50 11.83
N GLU A 10 16.06 -13.34 11.10
CA GLU A 10 16.03 -12.89 9.71
C GLU A 10 15.21 -13.82 8.83
N LEU A 11 15.42 -15.12 8.94
CA LEU A 11 14.69 -16.11 8.14
C LEU A 11 13.19 -16.07 8.42
N ILE A 12 12.79 -16.07 9.68
CA ILE A 12 11.39 -16.06 10.10
C ILE A 12 10.71 -14.76 9.65
N VAL A 13 11.32 -13.60 9.91
CA VAL A 13 10.73 -12.30 9.54
C VAL A 13 10.64 -12.16 8.01
N ARG A 14 11.63 -12.65 7.27
CA ARG A 14 11.59 -12.69 5.80
C ARG A 14 10.42 -13.55 5.30
N TRP A 15 10.24 -14.71 5.89
CA TRP A 15 9.13 -15.60 5.55
C TRP A 15 7.77 -14.94 5.83
N VAL A 16 7.60 -14.35 6.99
CA VAL A 16 6.38 -13.62 7.37
C VAL A 16 6.13 -12.46 6.40
N HIS A 17 7.19 -11.72 6.03
CA HIS A 17 7.04 -10.60 5.08
C HIS A 17 6.59 -11.06 3.68
N VAL A 18 7.17 -12.14 3.17
CA VAL A 18 6.78 -12.72 1.88
C VAL A 18 5.33 -13.19 1.92
N ILE A 19 4.92 -13.91 2.97
CA ILE A 19 3.53 -14.40 3.11
C ILE A 19 2.55 -13.23 3.21
N ALA A 20 2.86 -12.21 4.03
CA ALA A 20 2.03 -11.02 4.15
C ALA A 20 1.91 -10.25 2.83
N GLY A 21 3.03 -10.11 2.10
CA GLY A 21 3.06 -9.49 0.78
C GLY A 21 2.22 -10.25 -0.25
N ILE A 22 2.31 -11.58 -0.27
CA ILE A 22 1.47 -12.43 -1.13
C ILE A 22 -0.01 -12.24 -0.79
N ALA A 23 -0.38 -12.19 0.50
CA ALA A 23 -1.75 -11.95 0.92
C ALA A 23 -2.27 -10.59 0.45
N TRP A 24 -1.44 -9.54 0.56
CA TRP A 24 -1.82 -8.19 0.09
C TRP A 24 -1.99 -8.12 -1.42
N ILE A 25 -1.00 -8.58 -2.19
CA ILE A 25 -1.08 -8.64 -3.65
C ILE A 25 -2.25 -9.53 -4.08
N GLY A 26 -2.41 -10.69 -3.45
CA GLY A 26 -3.48 -11.63 -3.75
C GLY A 26 -4.87 -11.02 -3.55
N SER A 27 -5.11 -10.30 -2.47
CA SER A 27 -6.38 -9.61 -2.23
C SER A 27 -6.63 -8.50 -3.25
N SER A 28 -5.60 -7.74 -3.65
CA SER A 28 -5.72 -6.70 -4.69
C SER A 28 -6.12 -7.29 -6.03
N PHE A 29 -5.43 -8.33 -6.50
CA PHE A 29 -5.79 -9.04 -7.74
C PHE A 29 -7.15 -9.71 -7.67
N TYR A 30 -7.52 -10.25 -6.51
CA TYR A 30 -8.86 -10.81 -6.31
C TYR A 30 -9.95 -9.76 -6.56
N PHE A 31 -9.84 -8.57 -5.99
CA PHE A 31 -10.83 -7.51 -6.21
C PHE A 31 -10.84 -6.98 -7.64
N ILE A 32 -9.70 -6.93 -8.32
CA ILE A 32 -9.65 -6.60 -9.76
C ILE A 32 -10.39 -7.65 -10.57
N ALA A 33 -10.11 -8.94 -10.35
CA ALA A 33 -10.79 -10.05 -11.03
C ALA A 33 -12.29 -10.06 -10.74
N LEU A 34 -12.67 -9.78 -9.48
CA LEU A 34 -14.06 -9.65 -9.07
C LEU A 34 -14.76 -8.53 -9.83
N ASP A 35 -14.16 -7.34 -9.90
CA ASP A 35 -14.72 -6.18 -10.63
C ASP A 35 -14.90 -6.46 -12.12
N LEU A 36 -13.95 -7.14 -12.74
CA LEU A 36 -14.03 -7.53 -14.16
C LEU A 36 -15.06 -8.64 -14.41
N SER A 37 -15.42 -9.43 -13.41
CA SER A 37 -16.39 -10.53 -13.52
C SER A 37 -17.84 -10.11 -13.22
N LEU A 38 -18.06 -8.86 -12.77
CA LEU A 38 -19.39 -8.36 -12.45
C LEU A 38 -20.29 -8.36 -13.69
N LYS A 39 -21.51 -8.89 -13.53
CA LYS A 39 -22.53 -8.91 -14.57
C LYS A 39 -23.83 -8.27 -14.07
N PRO A 40 -24.57 -7.57 -14.92
CA PRO A 40 -25.93 -7.15 -14.59
C PRO A 40 -26.80 -8.40 -14.38
N GLY A 41 -27.73 -8.34 -13.45
CA GLY A 41 -28.62 -9.44 -13.12
C GLY A 41 -30.08 -9.00 -13.07
N LYS A 42 -31.02 -9.89 -13.47
CA LYS A 42 -32.45 -9.60 -13.47
C LYS A 42 -33.09 -9.47 -12.08
N LYS A 43 -32.39 -9.93 -11.03
CA LYS A 43 -32.87 -9.94 -9.63
C LYS A 43 -31.82 -9.32 -8.69
N LEU A 44 -31.16 -8.24 -9.13
CA LEU A 44 -30.26 -7.51 -8.25
C LEU A 44 -31.07 -6.69 -7.25
N PRO A 45 -30.56 -6.54 -6.02
CA PRO A 45 -31.09 -5.54 -5.09
C PRO A 45 -31.06 -4.13 -5.71
N ASP A 46 -31.96 -3.25 -5.26
CA ASP A 46 -31.96 -1.86 -5.66
C ASP A 46 -30.57 -1.24 -5.38
N GLU A 47 -30.15 -0.33 -6.28
CA GLU A 47 -28.84 0.36 -6.20
C GLU A 47 -27.60 -0.52 -6.44
N ALA A 48 -27.75 -1.83 -6.68
CA ALA A 48 -26.64 -2.70 -7.01
C ALA A 48 -26.11 -2.42 -8.43
N HIS A 49 -24.79 -2.31 -8.57
CA HIS A 49 -24.14 -2.12 -9.86
C HIS A 49 -24.01 -3.41 -10.65
N GLY A 50 -23.77 -4.53 -9.97
CA GLY A 50 -23.61 -5.85 -10.59
C GLY A 50 -23.35 -6.94 -9.57
N GLN A 51 -23.31 -8.18 -10.04
CA GLN A 51 -23.00 -9.34 -9.23
C GLN A 51 -22.02 -10.28 -9.92
N ALA A 52 -21.28 -11.01 -9.12
CA ALA A 52 -20.44 -12.12 -9.57
C ALA A 52 -20.72 -13.37 -8.75
N TRP A 53 -20.94 -14.49 -9.42
CA TRP A 53 -21.04 -15.80 -8.80
C TRP A 53 -19.68 -16.50 -8.87
N GLN A 54 -19.25 -17.03 -7.75
CA GLN A 54 -17.97 -17.71 -7.60
C GLN A 54 -18.17 -19.07 -6.96
N VAL A 55 -17.30 -20.01 -7.29
CA VAL A 55 -17.25 -21.35 -6.70
C VAL A 55 -15.89 -21.52 -6.03
N HIS A 56 -15.89 -21.82 -4.75
CA HIS A 56 -14.67 -22.14 -4.02
C HIS A 56 -14.95 -23.07 -2.84
N GLY A 57 -14.07 -24.07 -2.64
CA GLY A 57 -14.16 -24.99 -1.51
C GLY A 57 -15.48 -25.77 -1.43
N GLY A 58 -16.11 -26.09 -2.58
CA GLY A 58 -17.41 -26.77 -2.65
C GLY A 58 -18.63 -25.88 -2.41
N GLY A 59 -18.43 -24.59 -2.14
CA GLY A 59 -19.50 -23.61 -1.92
C GLY A 59 -19.68 -22.64 -3.09
N PHE A 60 -20.85 -22.00 -3.11
CA PHE A 60 -21.19 -20.94 -4.07
C PHE A 60 -21.29 -19.62 -3.34
N TYR A 61 -20.60 -18.60 -3.87
CA TYR A 61 -20.59 -17.25 -3.33
C TYR A 61 -21.22 -16.29 -4.33
N ASN A 62 -22.15 -15.45 -3.88
CA ASN A 62 -22.69 -14.36 -4.67
C ASN A 62 -22.19 -13.03 -4.09
N MET A 63 -21.33 -12.33 -4.85
CA MET A 63 -20.81 -11.03 -4.48
C MET A 63 -21.57 -9.96 -5.24
N VAL A 64 -22.23 -9.07 -4.50
CA VAL A 64 -22.98 -7.93 -5.06
C VAL A 64 -22.20 -6.64 -4.79
N LYS A 65 -21.94 -5.86 -5.83
CA LYS A 65 -21.25 -4.57 -5.72
C LYS A 65 -22.25 -3.41 -5.78
N TYR A 66 -22.11 -2.49 -4.84
CA TYR A 66 -22.77 -1.18 -4.81
C TYR A 66 -21.74 -0.09 -5.06
N LEU A 67 -22.07 0.91 -5.88
CA LEU A 67 -21.14 2.03 -6.16
C LEU A 67 -21.17 3.07 -5.04
N VAL A 68 -22.30 3.23 -4.37
CA VAL A 68 -22.46 4.16 -3.24
C VAL A 68 -22.68 3.36 -1.97
N ALA A 69 -23.86 2.76 -1.81
CA ALA A 69 -24.23 1.97 -0.65
C ALA A 69 -25.43 1.06 -0.96
N PRO A 70 -25.63 -0.06 -0.24
CA PRO A 70 -26.91 -0.75 -0.26
C PRO A 70 -27.99 0.10 0.44
N ALA A 71 -29.26 -0.13 0.13
CA ALA A 71 -30.40 0.56 0.76
C ALA A 71 -30.37 0.45 2.30
N LYS A 72 -29.87 -0.66 2.84
CA LYS A 72 -29.60 -0.85 4.26
C LYS A 72 -28.15 -1.28 4.47
N MET A 73 -27.39 -0.47 5.19
CA MET A 73 -26.00 -0.82 5.55
C MET A 73 -25.97 -2.01 6.51
N PRO A 74 -25.09 -2.99 6.28
CA PRO A 74 -24.90 -4.09 7.22
C PRO A 74 -24.26 -3.60 8.51
N ASP A 75 -24.55 -4.30 9.61
CA ASP A 75 -24.00 -3.98 10.93
C ASP A 75 -22.49 -4.25 10.98
N GLU A 76 -22.05 -5.35 10.37
CA GLU A 76 -20.67 -5.78 10.31
C GLU A 76 -20.10 -5.59 8.90
N LEU A 77 -18.88 -5.09 8.84
CA LEU A 77 -18.11 -4.90 7.61
C LEU A 77 -16.69 -5.46 7.80
N THR A 78 -16.26 -6.31 6.89
CA THR A 78 -14.87 -6.76 6.83
C THR A 78 -14.01 -5.71 6.12
N TRP A 79 -12.90 -5.33 6.75
CA TRP A 79 -12.00 -4.31 6.23
C TRP A 79 -10.70 -4.96 5.76
N PHE A 80 -10.40 -4.86 4.48
CA PHE A 80 -9.14 -5.31 3.89
C PHE A 80 -8.04 -4.27 4.15
N LYS A 81 -7.38 -4.38 5.27
CA LYS A 81 -6.30 -3.48 5.73
C LYS A 81 -5.14 -4.20 6.39
N TRP A 82 -5.40 -5.34 7.01
CA TRP A 82 -4.39 -6.06 7.77
C TRP A 82 -3.33 -6.71 6.88
N GLU A 83 -3.67 -7.04 5.65
CA GLU A 83 -2.77 -7.52 4.62
C GLU A 83 -1.69 -6.45 4.33
N ALA A 84 -2.10 -5.19 4.14
CA ALA A 84 -1.20 -4.07 3.94
C ALA A 84 -0.37 -3.77 5.20
N TYR A 85 -1.02 -3.71 6.36
CA TYR A 85 -0.33 -3.41 7.64
C TYR A 85 0.66 -4.50 8.02
N GLY A 86 0.28 -5.78 7.91
CA GLY A 86 1.15 -6.92 8.19
C GLY A 86 2.38 -6.94 7.27
N THR A 87 2.19 -6.62 5.99
CA THR A 87 3.28 -6.48 5.03
C THR A 87 4.24 -5.38 5.45
N TRP A 88 3.74 -4.21 5.81
CA TRP A 88 4.60 -3.10 6.20
C TRP A 88 5.33 -3.35 7.52
N ILE A 89 4.62 -3.83 8.55
CA ILE A 89 5.22 -4.12 9.86
C ILE A 89 6.36 -5.15 9.72
N SER A 90 6.10 -6.23 9.00
CA SER A 90 7.13 -7.26 8.76
C SER A 90 8.26 -6.73 7.85
N GLY A 91 7.95 -5.85 6.90
CA GLY A 91 8.93 -5.21 6.03
C GLY A 91 9.88 -4.27 6.79
N ILE A 92 9.35 -3.43 7.68
CA ILE A 92 10.18 -2.57 8.54
C ILE A 92 11.00 -3.40 9.53
N ALA A 93 10.44 -4.46 10.09
CA ALA A 93 11.21 -5.39 10.93
C ALA A 93 12.37 -6.02 10.15
N LEU A 94 12.11 -6.48 8.92
CA LEU A 94 13.13 -7.06 8.05
C LEU A 94 14.19 -6.02 7.64
N MET A 95 13.79 -4.81 7.29
CA MET A 95 14.70 -3.69 6.98
C MET A 95 15.60 -3.37 8.19
N SER A 96 15.02 -3.35 9.39
CA SER A 96 15.76 -3.09 10.62
C SER A 96 16.78 -4.20 10.92
N LEU A 97 16.37 -5.46 10.81
CA LEU A 97 17.25 -6.59 11.07
C LEU A 97 18.39 -6.71 10.07
N VAL A 98 18.11 -6.59 8.78
CA VAL A 98 19.09 -6.88 7.72
C VAL A 98 19.89 -5.64 7.36
N TYR A 99 19.23 -4.50 7.13
CA TYR A 99 19.89 -3.32 6.57
C TYR A 99 20.35 -2.34 7.64
N TYR A 100 19.50 -2.02 8.62
CA TYR A 100 19.89 -1.08 9.67
C TYR A 100 20.84 -1.72 10.69
N GLY A 101 20.66 -3.02 10.96
CA GLY A 101 21.56 -3.78 11.85
C GLY A 101 22.96 -4.07 11.26
N ALA A 102 23.13 -3.92 9.94
CA ALA A 102 24.39 -4.10 9.24
C ALA A 102 24.56 -3.06 8.12
N ALA A 103 24.36 -1.78 8.47
CA ALA A 103 24.34 -0.70 7.50
C ALA A 103 25.67 -0.51 6.76
N SER A 104 26.79 -0.70 7.43
CA SER A 104 28.12 -0.69 6.81
C SER A 104 28.27 -1.73 5.70
N LEU A 105 27.63 -2.89 5.83
CA LEU A 105 27.75 -3.98 4.87
C LEU A 105 26.77 -3.84 3.68
N TYR A 106 25.58 -3.31 3.94
CA TYR A 106 24.49 -3.37 2.96
C TYR A 106 24.02 -2.02 2.41
N MET A 107 24.28 -0.93 3.12
CA MET A 107 23.79 0.40 2.75
C MET A 107 24.89 1.35 2.32
N ILE A 108 26.07 1.25 2.89
CA ILE A 108 27.16 2.19 2.68
C ILE A 108 28.09 1.68 1.59
N ASP A 109 28.56 2.60 0.76
CA ASP A 109 29.63 2.42 -0.20
C ASP A 109 30.52 3.68 -0.13
N LEU A 110 31.73 3.51 0.39
CA LEU A 110 32.67 4.61 0.61
C LEU A 110 33.17 5.25 -0.69
N GLU A 111 33.05 4.55 -1.82
CA GLU A 111 33.36 5.12 -3.14
C GLU A 111 32.25 6.08 -3.64
N ILE A 112 31.02 5.92 -3.12
CA ILE A 112 29.87 6.77 -3.46
C ILE A 112 29.77 7.94 -2.48
N LEU A 113 29.69 7.63 -1.17
CA LEU A 113 29.55 8.66 -0.14
C LEU A 113 30.10 8.14 1.20
N ASP A 114 31.02 8.88 1.79
CA ASP A 114 31.56 8.59 3.12
C ASP A 114 30.60 9.07 4.21
N ILE A 115 29.78 8.16 4.71
CA ILE A 115 28.78 8.39 5.76
C ILE A 115 28.87 7.29 6.83
N THR A 116 28.51 7.66 8.06
CA THR A 116 28.40 6.71 9.16
C THR A 116 27.12 5.87 9.06
N GLU A 117 27.08 4.72 9.74
CA GLU A 117 25.89 3.86 9.81
C GLU A 117 24.66 4.62 10.32
N LEU A 118 24.81 5.45 11.34
CA LEU A 118 23.73 6.27 11.87
C LEU A 118 23.22 7.27 10.82
N GLN A 119 24.12 7.93 10.08
CA GLN A 119 23.73 8.84 8.99
C GLN A 119 22.98 8.09 7.89
N ALA A 120 23.45 6.92 7.48
CA ALA A 120 22.77 6.10 6.47
C ALA A 120 21.33 5.74 6.91
N VAL A 121 21.13 5.31 8.16
CA VAL A 121 19.80 5.01 8.72
C VAL A 121 18.92 6.26 8.78
N MET A 122 19.46 7.39 9.25
CA MET A 122 18.68 8.64 9.34
C MET A 122 18.28 9.17 7.97
N ILE A 123 19.18 9.10 6.98
CA ILE A 123 18.88 9.51 5.59
C ILE A 123 17.80 8.57 5.01
N SER A 124 17.90 7.27 5.26
CA SER A 124 16.89 6.29 4.84
C SER A 124 15.50 6.63 5.40
N LEU A 125 15.38 6.83 6.70
CA LEU A 125 14.12 7.17 7.36
C LEU A 125 13.57 8.51 6.89
N ALA A 126 14.42 9.53 6.78
CA ALA A 126 14.04 10.84 6.25
C ALA A 126 13.56 10.74 4.80
N GLY A 127 14.28 9.96 3.97
CA GLY A 127 13.91 9.71 2.58
C GLY A 127 12.52 9.09 2.44
N ILE A 128 12.18 8.11 3.28
CA ILE A 128 10.84 7.49 3.29
C ILE A 128 9.76 8.52 3.62
N VAL A 129 9.94 9.30 4.69
CA VAL A 129 8.95 10.29 5.15
C VAL A 129 8.78 11.42 4.13
N ILE A 130 9.89 11.98 3.65
CA ILE A 130 9.86 13.07 2.67
C ILE A 130 9.24 12.60 1.36
N SER A 131 9.58 11.42 0.89
CA SER A 131 9.03 10.85 -0.34
C SER A 131 7.52 10.66 -0.25
N TRP A 132 7.02 10.17 0.88
CA TRP A 132 5.56 10.06 1.07
C TRP A 132 4.90 11.44 1.09
N ALA A 133 5.47 12.42 1.78
CA ALA A 133 4.93 13.77 1.84
C ALA A 133 4.88 14.43 0.45
N LEU A 134 5.94 14.29 -0.35
CA LEU A 134 6.00 14.78 -1.73
C LEU A 134 4.96 14.09 -2.62
N TYR A 135 4.85 12.77 -2.55
CA TYR A 135 3.85 12.00 -3.29
C TYR A 135 2.42 12.41 -2.88
N ASP A 136 2.13 12.54 -1.59
CA ASP A 136 0.83 13.00 -1.11
C ASP A 136 0.52 14.42 -1.60
N GLY A 137 1.53 15.30 -1.61
CA GLY A 137 1.45 16.63 -2.18
C GLY A 137 1.12 16.62 -3.68
N LEU A 138 1.79 15.78 -4.47
CA LEU A 138 1.50 15.59 -5.90
C LEU A 138 0.04 15.17 -6.13
N CYS A 139 -0.44 14.19 -5.36
CA CYS A 139 -1.83 13.72 -5.48
C CYS A 139 -2.88 14.78 -5.10
N ARG A 140 -2.54 15.72 -4.23
CA ARG A 140 -3.44 16.84 -3.83
C ARG A 140 -3.31 18.06 -4.72
N SER A 141 -2.27 18.12 -5.55
CA SER A 141 -2.02 19.23 -6.48
C SER A 141 -3.01 19.21 -7.66
N PRO A 142 -3.01 20.26 -8.52
CA PRO A 142 -3.79 20.24 -9.76
C PRO A 142 -3.48 19.06 -10.68
N LEU A 143 -2.25 18.51 -10.65
CA LEU A 143 -1.87 17.30 -11.38
C LEU A 143 -2.71 16.09 -10.99
N GLY A 144 -3.12 16.00 -9.71
CA GLY A 144 -3.96 14.92 -9.19
C GLY A 144 -5.38 14.88 -9.76
N LYS A 145 -5.79 15.86 -10.57
CA LYS A 145 -7.08 15.86 -11.29
C LYS A 145 -7.04 15.07 -12.60
N SER A 146 -5.85 14.73 -13.09
CA SER A 146 -5.65 13.96 -14.33
C SER A 146 -4.76 12.77 -14.05
N ASP A 147 -5.28 11.57 -14.28
CA ASP A 147 -4.54 10.32 -14.06
C ASP A 147 -3.26 10.27 -14.91
N LEU A 148 -3.31 10.76 -16.16
CA LEU A 148 -2.15 10.78 -17.05
C LEU A 148 -1.04 11.71 -16.52
N TRP A 149 -1.38 12.96 -16.19
CA TRP A 149 -0.38 13.92 -15.71
C TRP A 149 0.20 13.51 -14.36
N LEU A 150 -0.63 12.91 -13.50
CA LEU A 150 -0.17 12.39 -12.22
C LEU A 150 0.74 11.18 -12.39
N ALA A 151 0.42 10.27 -13.32
CA ALA A 151 1.28 9.13 -13.64
C ALA A 151 2.64 9.57 -14.20
N LEU A 152 2.66 10.54 -15.13
CA LEU A 152 3.90 11.08 -15.68
C LEU A 152 4.75 11.78 -14.59
N ALA A 153 4.13 12.64 -13.77
CA ALA A 153 4.82 13.32 -12.67
C ALA A 153 5.32 12.31 -11.62
N GLY A 154 4.52 11.30 -11.30
CA GLY A 154 4.89 10.21 -10.40
C GLY A 154 6.06 9.37 -10.94
N PHE A 155 6.04 9.07 -12.23
CA PHE A 155 7.16 8.36 -12.89
C PHE A 155 8.46 9.17 -12.80
N VAL A 156 8.41 10.46 -13.18
CA VAL A 156 9.57 11.36 -13.08
C VAL A 156 10.06 11.44 -11.63
N PHE A 157 9.15 11.58 -10.68
CA PHE A 157 9.48 11.58 -9.25
C PHE A 157 10.21 10.30 -8.83
N LEU A 158 9.74 9.12 -9.23
CA LEU A 158 10.39 7.85 -8.90
C LEU A 158 11.77 7.72 -9.55
N VAL A 159 11.94 8.18 -10.79
CA VAL A 159 13.25 8.20 -11.47
C VAL A 159 14.25 9.10 -10.73
N LEU A 160 13.82 10.31 -10.37
CA LEU A 160 14.67 11.24 -9.61
C LEU A 160 15.01 10.69 -8.22
N LEU A 161 14.06 10.03 -7.57
CA LEU A 161 14.27 9.38 -6.28
C LEU A 161 15.27 8.22 -6.37
N ALA A 162 15.13 7.36 -7.39
CA ALA A 162 16.06 6.26 -7.65
C ALA A 162 17.47 6.78 -7.91
N TYR A 163 17.60 7.82 -8.74
CA TYR A 163 18.87 8.47 -8.99
C TYR A 163 19.45 9.08 -7.71
N GLY A 164 18.64 9.79 -6.92
CA GLY A 164 19.08 10.37 -5.64
C GLY A 164 19.59 9.29 -4.67
N TYR A 165 18.89 8.16 -4.54
CA TYR A 165 19.34 7.07 -3.69
C TYR A 165 20.62 6.40 -4.20
N SER A 166 20.84 6.32 -5.51
CA SER A 166 22.07 5.77 -6.08
C SER A 166 23.32 6.65 -5.85
N LEU A 167 23.13 7.92 -5.52
CA LEU A 167 24.21 8.85 -5.14
C LEU A 167 24.53 8.83 -3.64
N ILE A 168 23.77 8.08 -2.84
CA ILE A 168 23.88 8.08 -1.38
C ILE A 168 24.24 6.69 -0.87
N PHE A 169 23.55 5.69 -1.38
CA PHE A 169 23.65 4.31 -0.89
C PHE A 169 24.39 3.40 -1.87
N SER A 170 24.92 2.30 -1.36
CA SER A 170 25.38 1.20 -2.21
C SER A 170 24.29 0.77 -3.20
N ALA A 171 24.65 0.14 -4.31
CA ALA A 171 23.67 -0.32 -5.31
C ALA A 171 22.56 -1.18 -4.69
N ARG A 172 22.93 -2.08 -3.76
CA ARG A 172 21.98 -2.92 -3.01
C ARG A 172 21.11 -2.09 -2.07
N GLY A 173 21.71 -1.15 -1.34
CA GLY A 173 21.01 -0.23 -0.44
C GLY A 173 20.02 0.66 -1.18
N ALA A 174 20.42 1.26 -2.30
CA ALA A 174 19.57 2.10 -3.14
C ALA A 174 18.36 1.35 -3.69
N PHE A 175 18.57 0.13 -4.18
CA PHE A 175 17.49 -0.73 -4.68
C PHE A 175 16.47 -1.07 -3.58
N MET A 176 16.95 -1.47 -2.41
CA MET A 176 16.08 -1.77 -1.28
C MET A 176 15.36 -0.52 -0.75
N GLN A 177 16.05 0.62 -0.73
CA GLN A 177 15.45 1.88 -0.32
C GLN A 177 14.30 2.31 -1.24
N MET A 178 14.41 2.09 -2.54
CA MET A 178 13.30 2.28 -3.48
C MET A 178 12.10 1.41 -3.12
N GLY A 179 12.32 0.11 -2.91
CA GLY A 179 11.26 -0.84 -2.55
C GLY A 179 10.55 -0.47 -1.25
N VAL A 180 11.32 -0.17 -0.21
CA VAL A 180 10.78 0.23 1.11
C VAL A 180 10.02 1.55 1.03
N THR A 181 10.51 2.50 0.24
CA THR A 181 9.86 3.80 0.06
C THR A 181 8.52 3.66 -0.66
N ILE A 182 8.49 2.94 -1.78
CA ILE A 182 7.25 2.68 -2.55
C ILE A 182 6.25 1.89 -1.70
N GLY A 183 6.69 0.81 -1.04
CA GLY A 183 5.84 0.01 -0.17
C GLY A 183 5.26 0.83 0.99
N THR A 184 6.05 1.74 1.57
CA THR A 184 5.57 2.65 2.62
C THR A 184 4.56 3.67 2.08
N MET A 185 4.76 4.22 0.88
CA MET A 185 3.77 5.09 0.23
C MET A 185 2.44 4.36 0.04
N MET A 186 2.47 3.11 -0.42
CA MET A 186 1.28 2.30 -0.64
C MET A 186 0.54 2.04 0.68
N VAL A 187 1.25 1.65 1.74
CA VAL A 187 0.62 1.41 3.06
C VAL A 187 0.14 2.71 3.70
N ALA A 188 0.88 3.80 3.57
CA ALA A 188 0.44 5.12 4.05
C ALA A 188 -0.85 5.59 3.35
N ASN A 189 -1.02 5.28 2.06
CA ASN A 189 -2.31 5.49 1.38
C ASN A 189 -3.45 4.72 2.07
N VAL A 190 -3.23 3.44 2.43
CA VAL A 190 -4.24 2.64 3.12
C VAL A 190 -4.52 3.22 4.51
N LEU A 191 -3.46 3.44 5.31
CA LEU A 191 -3.55 3.84 6.71
C LEU A 191 -4.10 5.26 6.91
N MET A 192 -3.65 6.23 6.10
CA MET A 192 -3.91 7.65 6.32
C MET A 192 -5.00 8.22 5.43
N ILE A 193 -5.29 7.61 4.28
CA ILE A 193 -6.23 8.16 3.31
C ILE A 193 -7.43 7.23 3.10
N ILE A 194 -7.20 5.97 2.69
CA ILE A 194 -8.28 5.06 2.28
C ILE A 194 -9.15 4.68 3.48
N ILE A 195 -8.58 4.06 4.49
CA ILE A 195 -9.34 3.56 5.65
C ILE A 195 -10.01 4.70 6.43
N PRO A 196 -9.35 5.83 6.78
CA PRO A 196 -10.02 6.93 7.46
C PRO A 196 -11.12 7.58 6.61
N GLY A 197 -10.91 7.69 5.30
CA GLY A 197 -11.93 8.20 4.36
C GLY A 197 -13.16 7.28 4.32
N GLN A 198 -12.96 5.99 4.13
CA GLN A 198 -14.02 4.99 4.11
C GLN A 198 -14.77 4.92 5.46
N THR A 199 -14.07 5.03 6.58
CA THR A 199 -14.71 5.06 7.91
C THR A 199 -15.68 6.25 8.02
N LYS A 200 -15.29 7.44 7.54
CA LYS A 200 -16.18 8.61 7.52
C LYS A 200 -17.38 8.41 6.62
N VAL A 201 -17.20 7.79 5.45
CA VAL A 201 -18.30 7.46 4.52
C VAL A 201 -19.27 6.50 5.19
N VAL A 202 -18.80 5.40 5.75
CA VAL A 202 -19.64 4.39 6.43
C VAL A 202 -20.37 4.99 7.62
N THR A 203 -19.70 5.82 8.43
CA THR A 203 -20.33 6.50 9.57
C THR A 203 -21.46 7.42 9.13
N ALA A 204 -21.28 8.19 8.05
CA ALA A 204 -22.31 9.06 7.52
C ALA A 204 -23.52 8.25 7.00
N LEU A 205 -23.27 7.18 6.23
CA LEU A 205 -24.31 6.30 5.70
C LEU A 205 -25.12 5.61 6.82
N LYS A 206 -24.45 5.07 7.84
CA LYS A 206 -25.13 4.48 9.02
C LYS A 206 -25.98 5.51 9.80
N ALA A 207 -25.61 6.78 9.75
CA ALA A 207 -26.39 7.87 10.35
C ALA A 207 -27.48 8.43 9.42
N GLY A 208 -27.76 7.81 8.26
CA GLY A 208 -28.73 8.28 7.26
C GLY A 208 -28.35 9.60 6.59
N LYS A 209 -27.06 9.95 6.58
CA LYS A 209 -26.53 11.21 6.00
C LYS A 209 -25.80 10.91 4.69
N THR A 210 -25.90 11.84 3.74
CA THR A 210 -25.09 11.79 2.51
C THR A 210 -23.62 12.03 2.84
N PRO A 211 -22.71 11.10 2.51
CA PRO A 211 -21.28 11.29 2.76
C PRO A 211 -20.67 12.34 1.83
N ASP A 212 -19.62 13.01 2.29
CA ASP A 212 -18.84 13.91 1.44
C ASP A 212 -18.14 13.11 0.33
N PRO A 213 -18.43 13.40 -0.96
CA PRO A 213 -17.89 12.64 -2.09
C PRO A 213 -16.35 12.69 -2.20
N ARG A 214 -15.71 13.69 -1.59
CA ARG A 214 -14.25 13.83 -1.59
C ARG A 214 -13.54 12.64 -0.95
N TYR A 215 -14.14 12.00 0.07
CA TYR A 215 -13.53 10.82 0.70
C TYR A 215 -13.50 9.62 -0.24
N GLY A 216 -14.59 9.37 -0.95
CA GLY A 216 -14.66 8.30 -1.95
C GLY A 216 -13.70 8.54 -3.11
N ALA A 217 -13.66 9.76 -3.66
CA ALA A 217 -12.78 10.11 -4.77
C ALA A 217 -11.30 9.95 -4.41
N ARG A 218 -10.88 10.44 -3.23
CA ARG A 218 -9.50 10.28 -2.73
C ARG A 218 -9.16 8.81 -2.49
N GLY A 219 -10.07 8.06 -1.87
CA GLY A 219 -9.88 6.63 -1.64
C GLY A 219 -9.68 5.87 -2.95
N LYS A 220 -10.51 6.14 -3.96
CA LYS A 220 -10.39 5.54 -5.30
C LYS A 220 -9.05 5.89 -5.97
N GLN A 221 -8.64 7.16 -5.97
CA GLN A 221 -7.37 7.61 -6.52
C GLN A 221 -6.20 6.81 -5.90
N ARG A 222 -6.13 6.75 -4.57
CA ARG A 222 -5.04 6.06 -3.87
C ARG A 222 -5.08 4.55 -4.05
N SER A 223 -6.27 3.96 -4.11
CA SER A 223 -6.42 2.53 -4.39
C SER A 223 -5.93 2.18 -5.79
N LEU A 224 -6.20 3.05 -6.79
CA LEU A 224 -5.69 2.85 -8.15
C LEU A 224 -4.15 2.91 -8.21
N HIS A 225 -3.52 3.77 -7.40
CA HIS A 225 -2.05 3.85 -7.36
C HIS A 225 -1.41 2.65 -6.64
N ASN A 226 -2.16 1.96 -5.80
CA ASN A 226 -1.69 0.78 -5.08
C ASN A 226 -1.82 -0.52 -5.89
N ASN A 227 -2.45 -0.48 -7.07
CA ASN A 227 -2.62 -1.59 -7.99
C ASN A 227 -1.71 -1.46 -9.20
#